data_bc6e0a4e0c1e53cd92cbca4859da8f55
#
_entry.id   bc6e0a4e0c1e53cd92cbca4859da8f55
#
_cell.length_a   1.000
_cell.length_b   1.000
_cell.length_c   1.000
_cell.angle_alpha   90.00
_cell.angle_beta   90.00
_cell.angle_gamma   90.00
#
_symmetry.space_group_name_H-M   'P 1'
#
loop_
_entity.id
_entity.type
_entity.pdbx_description
1 polymer ?
#
loop_
_entity_poly.entity_id
_entity_poly.type
_entity_poly.pdbx_seq_one_letter_code
_entity_poly.pdbx_strand_id
1 'polypeptide(L)'
;MRIVRLANFVTAHTGGLRTTLRELGKGYQAAGHEAVLIIPGRKFDDQQVAQGRVITLPSAPIPRTGGHRVLAGRRELIKLLDSLEPDRIEVSDRTTLRWTGHWARRRGVRSMMVSHESLAGLLGVWGMPKRDAMADRFNRRTAEAFDTIVCTTAFAAAEFRRLGVPNLVEVPLGVDLEVFHPSRMDMAVRSRYARPEELLIVFASRLSAAKRPELAVDMIAVLRNGKVPAVLVVAGDGTRRAALAYRAARLPVRFAGHIADRKAVAALLASADVVVAPGPVETFGLSALEALACGTPVVVDEHSALPEVIGEAGIAVPGTAEAFADAVSQMIQRPRDEWRALARARAERYSWAHAVEGFLHAHGAEPVPSLIRPAVPRPRPVAPPTRGPGADEAGAPRYA
;
A
#
# COMPACT_ATOMS: atom_id res chain seq x y z
N MET A 1 23.21 15.36 4.53
CA MET A 1 22.75 15.61 3.15
C MET A 1 21.43 16.33 3.19
N ARG A 2 21.19 17.23 2.22
CA ARG A 2 19.87 17.79 1.96
C ARG A 2 19.14 16.92 0.93
N ILE A 3 18.05 16.25 1.36
CA ILE A 3 17.21 15.38 0.52
C ILE A 3 15.93 16.14 0.19
N VAL A 4 15.80 16.57 -1.06
CA VAL A 4 14.58 17.27 -1.55
C VAL A 4 13.65 16.26 -2.21
N ARG A 5 12.44 16.12 -1.64
CA ARG A 5 11.42 15.18 -2.09
C ARG A 5 10.29 15.90 -2.81
N LEU A 6 9.88 15.37 -3.94
CA LEU A 6 8.79 15.92 -4.76
C LEU A 6 7.67 14.90 -4.87
N ALA A 7 6.47 15.27 -4.49
CA ALA A 7 5.32 14.37 -4.56
C ALA A 7 4.08 15.08 -5.08
N ASN A 8 3.46 14.48 -6.09
CA ASN A 8 2.14 14.85 -6.60
C ASN A 8 1.04 14.02 -5.95
N PHE A 9 -0.21 14.35 -6.20
CA PHE A 9 -1.40 13.64 -5.72
C PHE A 9 -1.53 13.54 -4.19
N VAL A 10 -0.81 14.38 -3.45
CA VAL A 10 -0.91 14.47 -1.99
C VAL A 10 -2.12 15.34 -1.62
N THR A 11 -3.07 14.75 -0.91
CA THR A 11 -4.26 15.46 -0.40
C THR A 11 -4.44 15.17 1.09
N ALA A 12 -5.35 15.88 1.75
CA ALA A 12 -5.69 15.60 3.16
C ALA A 12 -6.19 14.15 3.36
N HIS A 13 -6.73 13.53 2.31
CA HIS A 13 -7.33 12.20 2.33
C HIS A 13 -6.46 11.10 1.68
N THR A 14 -5.25 11.41 1.19
CA THR A 14 -4.32 10.39 0.67
C THR A 14 -3.63 9.69 1.83
N GLY A 15 -4.08 8.48 2.20
CA GLY A 15 -3.56 7.72 3.34
C GLY A 15 -2.11 7.26 3.17
N GLY A 16 -1.89 6.24 2.31
CA GLY A 16 -0.58 5.56 2.20
C GLY A 16 0.57 6.47 1.78
N LEU A 17 0.44 7.21 0.68
CA LEU A 17 1.50 8.11 0.20
C LEU A 17 1.88 9.17 1.24
N ARG A 18 0.88 9.82 1.86
CA ARG A 18 1.14 10.84 2.89
C ARG A 18 1.84 10.26 4.11
N THR A 19 1.44 9.05 4.54
CA THR A 19 2.10 8.35 5.64
C THR A 19 3.55 8.04 5.29
N THR A 20 3.82 7.50 4.09
CA THR A 20 5.18 7.21 3.62
C THR A 20 6.05 8.47 3.60
N LEU A 21 5.56 9.55 2.99
CA LEU A 21 6.30 10.82 2.92
C LEU A 21 6.62 11.37 4.32
N ARG A 22 5.67 11.25 5.26
CA ARG A 22 5.86 11.71 6.64
C ARG A 22 6.89 10.86 7.38
N GLU A 23 6.76 9.55 7.36
CA GLU A 23 7.62 8.66 8.14
C GLU A 23 9.05 8.62 7.59
N LEU A 24 9.23 8.60 6.26
CA LEU A 24 10.56 8.75 5.65
C LEU A 24 11.20 10.09 6.02
N GLY A 25 10.43 11.21 5.98
CA GLY A 25 10.97 12.51 6.36
C GLY A 25 11.44 12.58 7.80
N LYS A 26 10.64 12.04 8.74
CA LYS A 26 11.05 11.93 10.15
C LYS A 26 12.32 11.08 10.29
N GLY A 27 12.38 9.95 9.59
CA GLY A 27 13.53 9.06 9.62
C GLY A 27 14.79 9.71 9.06
N TYR A 28 14.69 10.46 7.96
CA TYR A 28 15.84 11.19 7.41
C TYR A 28 16.35 12.25 8.39
N GLN A 29 15.45 12.99 9.06
CA GLN A 29 15.85 13.94 10.09
C GLN A 29 16.50 13.26 11.29
N ALA A 30 15.94 12.15 11.77
CA ALA A 30 16.50 11.38 12.87
C ALA A 30 17.90 10.82 12.53
N ALA A 31 18.16 10.55 11.24
CA ALA A 31 19.47 10.14 10.71
C ALA A 31 20.43 11.33 10.45
N GLY A 32 20.07 12.56 10.84
CA GLY A 32 20.93 13.74 10.68
C GLY A 32 20.94 14.36 9.29
N HIS A 33 19.91 14.06 8.46
CA HIS A 33 19.76 14.65 7.12
C HIS A 33 18.68 15.75 7.13
N GLU A 34 18.88 16.77 6.28
CA GLU A 34 17.88 17.80 6.05
C GLU A 34 16.83 17.27 5.06
N ALA A 35 15.59 17.07 5.52
CA ALA A 35 14.49 16.62 4.69
C ALA A 35 13.61 17.80 4.26
N VAL A 36 13.47 18.02 2.95
CA VAL A 36 12.58 19.03 2.36
C VAL A 36 11.56 18.30 1.49
N LEU A 37 10.27 18.59 1.69
CA LEU A 37 9.19 18.02 0.89
C LEU A 37 8.47 19.12 0.12
N ILE A 38 8.39 18.99 -1.21
CA ILE A 38 7.66 19.92 -2.09
C ILE A 38 6.39 19.21 -2.58
N ILE A 39 5.22 19.80 -2.30
CA ILE A 39 3.92 19.28 -2.68
C ILE A 39 3.04 20.36 -3.32
N PRO A 40 2.06 19.96 -4.16
CA PRO A 40 1.08 20.91 -4.68
C PRO A 40 -0.01 21.24 -3.64
N GLY A 41 -0.49 22.48 -3.62
CA GLY A 41 -1.57 22.91 -2.75
C GLY A 41 -2.41 24.04 -3.30
N ARG A 42 -3.24 24.65 -2.46
CA ARG A 42 -4.09 25.79 -2.85
C ARG A 42 -3.34 27.10 -2.80
N LYS A 43 -2.45 27.25 -1.82
CA LYS A 43 -1.69 28.44 -1.52
C LYS A 43 -0.22 28.07 -1.35
N PHE A 44 0.67 29.04 -1.53
CA PHE A 44 2.05 28.91 -1.07
C PHE A 44 2.08 28.78 0.44
N ASP A 45 2.86 27.85 0.91
CA ASP A 45 3.11 27.64 2.32
C ASP A 45 4.51 27.03 2.50
N ASP A 46 5.19 27.38 3.58
CA ASP A 46 6.54 26.94 3.88
C ASP A 46 6.67 26.76 5.39
N GLN A 47 6.62 25.52 5.84
CA GLN A 47 6.55 25.18 7.26
C GLN A 47 7.65 24.21 7.66
N GLN A 48 8.26 24.45 8.81
CA GLN A 48 9.10 23.46 9.48
C GLN A 48 8.22 22.60 10.40
N VAL A 49 8.19 21.30 10.13
CA VAL A 49 7.39 20.33 10.89
C VAL A 49 8.23 19.11 11.27
N ALA A 50 7.69 18.17 12.06
CA ALA A 50 8.41 16.99 12.53
C ALA A 50 9.05 16.12 11.41
N GLN A 51 8.55 16.19 10.19
CA GLN A 51 9.06 15.44 9.04
C GLN A 51 10.04 16.22 8.16
N GLY A 52 10.46 17.41 8.59
CA GLY A 52 11.30 18.35 7.85
C GLY A 52 10.55 19.57 7.36
N ARG A 53 11.20 20.32 6.46
CA ARG A 53 10.59 21.48 5.81
C ARG A 53 9.58 21.02 4.76
N VAL A 54 8.38 21.55 4.79
CA VAL A 54 7.32 21.24 3.82
C VAL A 54 6.97 22.53 3.06
N ILE A 55 7.22 22.53 1.76
CA ILE A 55 6.94 23.63 0.87
C ILE A 55 5.74 23.25 0.00
N THR A 56 4.67 24.02 0.08
CA THR A 56 3.47 23.84 -0.71
C THR A 56 3.44 24.88 -1.83
N LEU A 57 3.35 24.42 -3.08
CA LEU A 57 3.27 25.31 -4.23
C LEU A 57 1.82 25.43 -4.74
N PRO A 58 1.34 26.64 -5.07
CA PRO A 58 0.02 26.84 -5.63
C PRO A 58 -0.16 26.03 -6.93
N SER A 59 -1.23 25.27 -7.01
CA SER A 59 -1.50 24.40 -8.15
C SER A 59 -3.00 24.25 -8.38
N ALA A 60 -3.43 24.19 -9.64
CA ALA A 60 -4.82 23.94 -9.99
C ALA A 60 -5.23 22.50 -9.68
N PRO A 61 -6.47 22.24 -9.28
CA PRO A 61 -6.98 20.88 -9.11
C PRO A 61 -7.17 20.23 -10.49
N ILE A 62 -6.89 18.93 -10.56
CA ILE A 62 -7.19 18.11 -11.73
C ILE A 62 -8.70 17.81 -11.72
N PRO A 63 -9.44 18.12 -12.79
CA PRO A 63 -10.87 17.85 -12.86
C PRO A 63 -11.18 16.36 -12.65
N ARG A 64 -12.27 16.06 -11.95
CA ARG A 64 -12.81 14.70 -11.72
C ARG A 64 -11.90 13.73 -10.92
N THR A 65 -10.86 14.24 -10.25
CA THR A 65 -9.92 13.41 -9.48
C THR A 65 -10.12 13.48 -7.96
N GLY A 66 -11.20 14.11 -7.47
CA GLY A 66 -11.41 14.28 -6.03
C GLY A 66 -10.47 15.29 -5.38
N GLY A 67 -10.01 16.31 -6.15
CA GLY A 67 -9.18 17.39 -5.63
C GLY A 67 -7.67 17.16 -5.69
N HIS A 68 -7.22 16.12 -6.38
CA HIS A 68 -5.79 15.92 -6.63
C HIS A 68 -5.19 17.09 -7.43
N ARG A 69 -3.93 17.40 -7.13
CA ARG A 69 -3.16 18.49 -7.75
C ARG A 69 -1.80 17.97 -8.19
N VAL A 70 -1.18 18.68 -9.14
CA VAL A 70 0.17 18.40 -9.61
C VAL A 70 1.02 19.66 -9.64
N LEU A 71 2.31 19.53 -9.42
CA LEU A 71 3.31 20.57 -9.55
C LEU A 71 3.50 20.88 -11.05
N ALA A 72 2.78 21.87 -11.57
CA ALA A 72 2.74 22.20 -13.00
C ALA A 72 3.72 23.30 -13.40
N GLY A 73 4.07 24.22 -12.50
CA GLY A 73 4.98 25.35 -12.73
C GLY A 73 6.45 24.92 -12.86
N ARG A 74 6.85 24.36 -14.01
CA ARG A 74 8.21 23.84 -14.19
C ARG A 74 9.31 24.88 -13.95
N ARG A 75 9.10 26.15 -14.39
CA ARG A 75 10.09 27.22 -14.23
C ARG A 75 10.27 27.60 -12.76
N GLU A 76 9.18 27.72 -12.02
CA GLU A 76 9.16 28.03 -10.59
C GLU A 76 9.78 26.88 -9.79
N LEU A 77 9.47 25.65 -10.16
CA LEU A 77 10.03 24.46 -9.50
C LEU A 77 11.54 24.35 -9.75
N ILE A 78 12.03 24.67 -10.96
CA ILE A 78 13.48 24.73 -11.25
C ILE A 78 14.15 25.80 -10.38
N LYS A 79 13.60 27.03 -10.31
CA LYS A 79 14.17 28.09 -9.47
C LYS A 79 14.23 27.69 -8.00
N LEU A 80 13.17 27.03 -7.52
CA LEU A 80 13.13 26.54 -6.14
C LEU A 80 14.16 25.44 -5.89
N LEU A 81 14.27 24.46 -6.79
CA LEU A 81 15.27 23.40 -6.69
C LEU A 81 16.71 23.96 -6.74
N ASP A 82 16.97 24.95 -7.63
CA ASP A 82 18.27 25.61 -7.72
C ASP A 82 18.58 26.39 -6.43
N SER A 83 17.60 27.02 -5.79
CA SER A 83 17.79 27.76 -4.52
C SER A 83 17.94 26.85 -3.30
N LEU A 84 17.42 25.62 -3.36
CA LEU A 84 17.52 24.65 -2.28
C LEU A 84 18.85 23.90 -2.31
N GLU A 85 19.59 23.91 -3.42
CA GLU A 85 20.87 23.22 -3.57
C GLU A 85 20.86 21.77 -3.02
N PRO A 86 19.98 20.88 -3.53
CA PRO A 86 19.84 19.53 -2.99
C PRO A 86 21.07 18.68 -3.25
N ASP A 87 21.50 17.90 -2.27
CA ASP A 87 22.45 16.80 -2.48
C ASP A 87 21.79 15.60 -3.18
N ARG A 88 20.47 15.42 -2.92
CA ARG A 88 19.68 14.30 -3.42
C ARG A 88 18.26 14.77 -3.76
N ILE A 89 17.69 14.21 -4.83
CA ILE A 89 16.24 14.33 -5.07
C ILE A 89 15.55 12.97 -5.01
N GLU A 90 14.36 12.94 -4.41
CA GLU A 90 13.45 11.80 -4.35
C GLU A 90 12.11 12.18 -4.95
N VAL A 91 11.62 11.41 -5.92
CA VAL A 91 10.43 11.78 -6.68
C VAL A 91 9.39 10.67 -6.60
N SER A 92 8.19 11.00 -6.15
CA SER A 92 7.06 10.09 -6.00
C SER A 92 6.04 10.15 -7.14
N ASP A 93 6.45 10.65 -8.31
CA ASP A 93 5.63 10.69 -9.52
C ASP A 93 6.49 10.49 -10.78
N ARG A 94 6.28 9.35 -11.43
CA ARG A 94 7.00 8.98 -12.65
C ARG A 94 6.47 9.65 -13.93
N THR A 95 5.32 10.32 -13.86
CA THR A 95 4.64 10.87 -15.03
C THR A 95 4.99 12.34 -15.27
N THR A 96 4.49 13.22 -14.43
CA THR A 96 4.61 14.67 -14.62
C THR A 96 5.94 15.23 -14.11
N LEU A 97 6.60 14.55 -13.16
CA LEU A 97 7.86 14.96 -12.55
C LEU A 97 9.10 14.26 -13.13
N ARG A 98 8.98 13.37 -14.11
CA ARG A 98 10.11 12.64 -14.70
C ARG A 98 11.25 13.55 -15.18
N TRP A 99 10.94 14.75 -15.67
CA TRP A 99 11.93 15.72 -16.12
C TRP A 99 12.93 16.14 -15.03
N THR A 100 12.58 16.00 -13.76
CA THR A 100 13.46 16.34 -12.62
C THR A 100 14.69 15.44 -12.55
N GLY A 101 14.60 14.19 -12.99
CA GLY A 101 15.77 13.31 -13.11
C GLY A 101 16.79 13.85 -14.12
N HIS A 102 16.33 14.37 -15.28
CA HIS A 102 17.23 15.02 -16.24
C HIS A 102 17.79 16.35 -15.72
N TRP A 103 17.00 17.11 -14.92
CA TRP A 103 17.49 18.30 -14.25
C TRP A 103 18.61 17.94 -13.26
N ALA A 104 18.39 16.92 -12.42
CA ALA A 104 19.34 16.47 -11.43
C ALA A 104 20.68 16.03 -12.08
N ARG A 105 20.60 15.23 -13.13
CA ARG A 105 21.79 14.78 -13.88
C ARG A 105 22.63 15.94 -14.40
N ARG A 106 22.01 17.02 -14.93
CA ARG A 106 22.73 18.22 -15.39
C ARG A 106 23.38 19.02 -14.28
N ARG A 107 22.93 18.84 -13.03
CA ARG A 107 23.46 19.49 -11.82
C ARG A 107 24.43 18.62 -11.03
N GLY A 108 24.68 17.37 -11.45
CA GLY A 108 25.46 16.41 -10.67
C GLY A 108 24.76 15.94 -9.39
N VAL A 109 23.44 16.15 -9.28
CA VAL A 109 22.62 15.73 -8.14
C VAL A 109 22.12 14.31 -8.38
N ARG A 110 22.31 13.38 -7.44
CA ARG A 110 21.76 12.03 -7.55
C ARG A 110 20.25 12.06 -7.39
N SER A 111 19.57 11.23 -8.17
CA SER A 111 18.11 11.23 -8.30
C SER A 111 17.52 9.84 -8.11
N MET A 112 16.41 9.78 -7.34
CA MET A 112 15.66 8.57 -7.08
C MET A 112 14.19 8.76 -7.42
N MET A 113 13.58 7.77 -8.07
CA MET A 113 12.13 7.70 -8.27
C MET A 113 11.56 6.55 -7.45
N VAL A 114 10.54 6.85 -6.64
CA VAL A 114 9.83 5.86 -5.82
C VAL A 114 8.52 5.48 -6.50
N SER A 115 8.37 4.20 -6.82
CA SER A 115 7.18 3.66 -7.47
C SER A 115 6.13 3.29 -6.42
N HIS A 116 5.17 4.17 -6.19
CA HIS A 116 4.04 3.95 -5.29
C HIS A 116 2.81 3.31 -5.97
N GLU A 117 2.85 3.14 -7.30
CA GLU A 117 1.70 2.69 -8.09
C GLU A 117 2.14 1.76 -9.20
N SER A 118 1.31 0.77 -9.56
CA SER A 118 1.43 0.03 -10.81
C SER A 118 0.83 0.85 -11.94
N LEU A 119 1.64 1.24 -12.92
CA LEU A 119 1.14 2.02 -14.04
C LEU A 119 0.24 1.18 -14.95
N ALA A 120 0.59 -0.07 -15.24
CA ALA A 120 -0.25 -1.00 -15.98
C ALA A 120 -1.57 -1.27 -15.25
N GLY A 121 -1.52 -1.41 -13.92
CA GLY A 121 -2.70 -1.57 -13.08
C GLY A 121 -3.64 -0.38 -13.16
N LEU A 122 -3.13 0.85 -13.03
CA LEU A 122 -3.94 2.08 -13.13
C LEU A 122 -4.56 2.26 -14.52
N LEU A 123 -3.78 2.04 -15.59
CA LEU A 123 -4.29 2.10 -16.96
C LEU A 123 -5.37 1.04 -17.19
N GLY A 124 -5.25 -0.14 -16.56
CA GLY A 124 -6.26 -1.20 -16.58
C GLY A 124 -7.57 -0.80 -15.90
N VAL A 125 -7.50 -0.15 -14.74
CA VAL A 125 -8.69 0.39 -14.04
C VAL A 125 -9.44 1.43 -14.90
N TRP A 126 -8.72 2.16 -15.74
CA TRP A 126 -9.31 3.13 -16.68
C TRP A 126 -9.75 2.50 -18.02
N GLY A 127 -9.64 1.17 -18.16
CA GLY A 127 -10.06 0.45 -19.37
C GLY A 127 -9.22 0.78 -20.61
N MET A 128 -7.97 1.24 -20.44
CA MET A 128 -7.13 1.65 -21.57
C MET A 128 -6.62 0.42 -22.36
N PRO A 129 -6.80 0.40 -23.68
CA PRO A 129 -6.23 -0.65 -24.54
C PRO A 129 -4.70 -0.55 -24.59
N LYS A 130 -4.02 -1.68 -24.82
CA LYS A 130 -2.54 -1.75 -24.91
C LYS A 130 -1.82 -1.18 -23.67
N ARG A 131 -2.46 -1.28 -22.50
CA ARG A 131 -1.97 -0.72 -21.22
C ARG A 131 -0.53 -1.13 -20.91
N ASP A 132 -0.17 -2.39 -21.17
CA ASP A 132 1.16 -2.92 -20.84
C ASP A 132 2.25 -2.25 -21.70
N ALA A 133 2.06 -2.17 -23.01
CA ALA A 133 3.01 -1.51 -23.91
C ALA A 133 3.19 -0.01 -23.58
N MET A 134 2.11 0.65 -23.18
CA MET A 134 2.16 2.06 -22.76
C MET A 134 2.91 2.18 -21.44
N ALA A 135 2.59 1.36 -20.43
CA ALA A 135 3.28 1.33 -19.14
C ALA A 135 4.77 1.06 -19.35
N ASP A 136 5.14 0.10 -20.20
CA ASP A 136 6.52 -0.26 -20.52
C ASP A 136 7.30 0.91 -21.10
N ARG A 137 6.71 1.64 -22.06
CA ARG A 137 7.34 2.84 -22.63
C ARG A 137 7.57 3.92 -21.58
N PHE A 138 6.60 4.12 -20.68
CA PHE A 138 6.75 5.08 -19.58
C PHE A 138 7.81 4.63 -18.57
N ASN A 139 7.79 3.37 -18.18
CA ASN A 139 8.72 2.81 -17.19
C ASN A 139 10.17 2.82 -17.71
N ARG A 140 10.41 2.47 -18.98
CA ARG A 140 11.73 2.57 -19.60
C ARG A 140 12.27 4.00 -19.56
N ARG A 141 11.45 4.97 -20.02
CA ARG A 141 11.85 6.39 -19.98
C ARG A 141 12.05 6.93 -18.57
N THR A 142 11.36 6.35 -17.59
CA THR A 142 11.54 6.72 -16.18
C THR A 142 12.87 6.18 -15.67
N ALA A 143 13.19 4.92 -15.95
CA ALA A 143 14.46 4.31 -15.58
C ALA A 143 15.68 5.02 -16.20
N GLU A 144 15.53 5.48 -17.44
CA GLU A 144 16.55 6.28 -18.13
C GLU A 144 16.75 7.69 -17.52
N ALA A 145 15.71 8.22 -16.89
CA ALA A 145 15.73 9.58 -16.35
C ALA A 145 16.37 9.66 -14.96
N PHE A 146 16.22 8.64 -14.12
CA PHE A 146 16.67 8.62 -12.73
C PHE A 146 17.87 7.68 -12.52
N ASP A 147 18.70 7.98 -11.52
CA ASP A 147 19.86 7.15 -11.17
C ASP A 147 19.41 5.87 -10.42
N THR A 148 18.31 5.93 -9.67
CA THR A 148 17.75 4.80 -8.92
C THR A 148 16.23 4.76 -9.03
N ILE A 149 15.69 3.57 -9.25
CA ILE A 149 14.25 3.30 -9.17
C ILE A 149 14.01 2.45 -7.93
N VAL A 150 13.21 2.95 -6.99
CA VAL A 150 12.82 2.20 -5.80
C VAL A 150 11.40 1.67 -5.96
N CYS A 151 11.23 0.37 -5.78
CA CYS A 151 9.95 -0.31 -5.67
C CYS A 151 9.78 -0.88 -4.26
N THR A 152 8.55 -0.89 -3.77
CA THR A 152 8.28 -1.28 -2.39
C THR A 152 8.01 -2.77 -2.19
N THR A 153 7.82 -3.51 -3.30
CA THR A 153 7.59 -4.95 -3.34
C THR A 153 8.14 -5.55 -4.63
N ALA A 154 8.35 -6.86 -4.64
CA ALA A 154 8.69 -7.61 -5.85
C ALA A 154 7.61 -7.50 -6.93
N PHE A 155 6.33 -7.44 -6.52
CA PHE A 155 5.20 -7.19 -7.41
C PHE A 155 5.33 -5.84 -8.13
N ALA A 156 5.58 -4.75 -7.38
CA ALA A 156 5.78 -3.42 -7.96
C ALA A 156 7.03 -3.35 -8.85
N ALA A 157 8.08 -4.10 -8.50
CA ALA A 157 9.33 -4.20 -9.25
C ALA A 157 9.17 -4.97 -10.58
N ALA A 158 8.20 -5.86 -10.70
CA ALA A 158 8.01 -6.72 -11.88
C ALA A 158 7.82 -5.90 -13.18
N GLU A 159 7.15 -4.73 -13.11
CA GLU A 159 7.00 -3.83 -14.26
C GLU A 159 8.34 -3.31 -14.81
N PHE A 160 9.35 -3.16 -13.95
CA PHE A 160 10.69 -2.71 -14.32
C PHE A 160 11.62 -3.87 -14.64
N ARG A 161 11.53 -4.99 -13.89
CA ARG A 161 12.36 -6.19 -14.15
C ARG A 161 12.16 -6.77 -15.53
N ARG A 162 10.90 -6.86 -16.02
CA ARG A 162 10.64 -7.35 -17.38
C ARG A 162 11.24 -6.50 -18.48
N LEU A 163 11.61 -5.26 -18.17
CA LEU A 163 12.29 -4.32 -19.07
C LEU A 163 13.81 -4.39 -18.99
N GLY A 164 14.37 -5.22 -18.11
CA GLY A 164 15.81 -5.31 -17.87
C GLY A 164 16.41 -4.04 -17.28
N VAL A 165 15.66 -3.29 -16.47
CA VAL A 165 16.12 -2.04 -15.84
C VAL A 165 17.24 -2.31 -14.85
N PRO A 166 18.46 -1.74 -15.03
CA PRO A 166 19.64 -2.09 -14.22
C PRO A 166 19.69 -1.36 -12.86
N ASN A 167 19.00 -0.23 -12.72
CA ASN A 167 19.03 0.67 -11.56
C ASN A 167 17.84 0.48 -10.61
N LEU A 168 17.31 -0.75 -10.54
CA LEU A 168 16.16 -1.12 -9.72
C LEU A 168 16.60 -1.59 -8.33
N VAL A 169 15.98 -1.03 -7.28
CA VAL A 169 16.18 -1.42 -5.89
C VAL A 169 14.82 -1.69 -5.26
N GLU A 170 14.74 -2.70 -4.40
CA GLU A 170 13.53 -3.01 -3.63
C GLU A 170 13.74 -2.61 -2.17
N VAL A 171 12.85 -1.74 -1.68
CA VAL A 171 12.85 -1.29 -0.29
C VAL A 171 11.41 -1.32 0.23
N PRO A 172 11.05 -2.27 1.10
CA PRO A 172 9.71 -2.34 1.66
C PRO A 172 9.44 -1.12 2.57
N LEU A 173 8.18 -0.73 2.63
CA LEU A 173 7.72 0.28 3.58
C LEU A 173 7.56 -0.32 4.98
N GLY A 174 7.33 0.54 5.97
CA GLY A 174 7.13 0.14 7.35
C GLY A 174 5.73 0.42 7.88
N VAL A 175 5.49 -0.01 9.10
CA VAL A 175 4.31 0.29 9.90
C VAL A 175 4.74 0.82 11.28
N ASP A 176 3.90 1.67 11.86
CA ASP A 176 4.07 2.19 13.21
C ASP A 176 3.54 1.16 14.23
N LEU A 177 4.46 0.34 14.74
CA LEU A 177 4.15 -0.79 15.64
C LEU A 177 3.71 -0.36 17.05
N GLU A 178 3.88 0.92 17.42
CA GLU A 178 3.42 1.50 18.69
C GLU A 178 1.97 1.98 18.60
N VAL A 179 1.63 2.66 17.51
CA VAL A 179 0.27 3.10 17.25
C VAL A 179 -0.62 1.91 16.90
N PHE A 180 -0.18 1.06 15.97
CA PHE A 180 -0.88 -0.16 15.54
C PHE A 180 -0.37 -1.35 16.36
N HIS A 181 -1.15 -1.73 17.38
CA HIS A 181 -0.76 -2.78 18.31
C HIS A 181 -1.99 -3.58 18.77
N PRO A 182 -1.87 -4.89 19.05
CA PRO A 182 -2.99 -5.71 19.52
C PRO A 182 -3.64 -5.19 20.80
N SER A 183 -2.89 -4.52 21.68
CA SER A 183 -3.41 -3.91 22.92
C SER A 183 -4.36 -2.73 22.68
N ARG A 184 -4.53 -2.29 21.42
CA ARG A 184 -5.55 -1.28 21.06
C ARG A 184 -6.95 -1.87 20.92
N MET A 185 -7.09 -3.19 21.08
CA MET A 185 -8.40 -3.83 21.12
C MET A 185 -9.29 -3.18 22.18
N ASP A 186 -10.51 -2.80 21.78
CA ASP A 186 -11.47 -2.11 22.62
C ASP A 186 -12.85 -2.75 22.43
N MET A 187 -13.38 -3.34 23.51
CA MET A 187 -14.68 -3.98 23.48
C MET A 187 -15.83 -2.98 23.26
N ALA A 188 -15.66 -1.71 23.67
CA ALA A 188 -16.66 -0.68 23.38
C ALA A 188 -16.70 -0.33 21.89
N VAL A 189 -15.54 -0.32 21.22
CA VAL A 189 -15.46 -0.17 19.76
C VAL A 189 -16.11 -1.38 19.08
N ARG A 190 -15.83 -2.61 19.54
CA ARG A 190 -16.40 -3.82 18.95
C ARG A 190 -17.93 -3.85 19.10
N SER A 191 -18.46 -3.64 20.30
CA SER A 191 -19.89 -3.71 20.59
C SER A 191 -20.72 -2.60 19.92
N ARG A 192 -20.06 -1.49 19.53
CA ARG A 192 -20.71 -0.44 18.71
C ARG A 192 -21.12 -0.95 17.32
N TYR A 193 -20.40 -1.92 16.77
CA TYR A 193 -20.58 -2.37 15.39
C TYR A 193 -21.11 -3.80 15.28
N ALA A 194 -20.72 -4.71 16.14
CA ALA A 194 -21.03 -6.13 16.06
C ALA A 194 -21.54 -6.66 17.41
N ARG A 195 -22.46 -7.64 17.36
CA ARG A 195 -22.87 -8.43 18.52
C ARG A 195 -21.76 -9.43 18.87
N PRO A 196 -21.79 -10.05 20.07
CA PRO A 196 -20.78 -11.03 20.46
C PRO A 196 -20.63 -12.20 19.49
N GLU A 197 -21.74 -12.69 18.93
CA GLU A 197 -21.80 -13.80 17.98
C GLU A 197 -21.47 -13.44 16.54
N GLU A 198 -21.38 -12.15 16.22
CA GLU A 198 -21.13 -11.67 14.86
C GLU A 198 -19.63 -11.49 14.60
N LEU A 199 -19.19 -11.89 13.42
CA LEU A 199 -17.86 -11.54 12.93
C LEU A 199 -17.81 -10.05 12.60
N LEU A 200 -16.83 -9.35 13.17
CA LEU A 200 -16.53 -7.97 12.82
C LEU A 200 -15.49 -7.95 11.69
N ILE A 201 -15.96 -7.69 10.47
CA ILE A 201 -15.11 -7.56 9.29
C ILE A 201 -14.91 -6.09 8.99
N VAL A 202 -13.68 -5.68 8.69
CA VAL A 202 -13.36 -4.28 8.40
C VAL A 202 -12.79 -4.13 6.98
N PHE A 203 -13.30 -3.16 6.25
CA PHE A 203 -12.68 -2.59 5.05
C PHE A 203 -12.16 -1.20 5.41
N ALA A 204 -10.84 -1.01 5.44
CA ALA A 204 -10.20 0.24 5.83
C ALA A 204 -9.40 0.83 4.65
N SER A 205 -10.08 1.53 3.74
CA SER A 205 -9.42 2.15 2.58
C SER A 205 -10.31 3.23 1.93
N ARG A 206 -9.74 3.96 0.96
CA ARG A 206 -10.50 4.90 0.13
C ARG A 206 -11.60 4.17 -0.67
N LEU A 207 -12.77 4.79 -0.80
CA LEU A 207 -13.86 4.25 -1.59
C LEU A 207 -13.70 4.65 -3.08
N SER A 208 -12.76 3.99 -3.75
CA SER A 208 -12.41 4.20 -5.17
C SER A 208 -12.51 2.90 -5.95
N ALA A 209 -12.62 2.98 -7.28
CA ALA A 209 -12.66 1.81 -8.15
C ALA A 209 -11.44 0.89 -7.99
N ALA A 210 -10.26 1.47 -7.78
CA ALA A 210 -9.03 0.72 -7.59
C ALA A 210 -9.01 -0.14 -6.31
N LYS A 211 -9.83 0.21 -5.30
CA LYS A 211 -9.92 -0.51 -4.02
C LYS A 211 -11.08 -1.51 -3.97
N ARG A 212 -11.96 -1.51 -4.96
CA ARG A 212 -13.09 -2.45 -5.12
C ARG A 212 -13.94 -2.64 -3.85
N PRO A 213 -14.41 -1.55 -3.18
CA PRO A 213 -15.21 -1.68 -1.96
C PRO A 213 -16.53 -2.41 -2.18
N GLU A 214 -17.03 -2.44 -3.41
CA GLU A 214 -18.24 -3.18 -3.81
C GLU A 214 -18.10 -4.69 -3.54
N LEU A 215 -16.90 -5.24 -3.77
CA LEU A 215 -16.62 -6.65 -3.54
C LEU A 215 -16.73 -7.00 -2.05
N ALA A 216 -16.30 -6.12 -1.15
CA ALA A 216 -16.45 -6.33 0.29
C ALA A 216 -17.94 -6.34 0.72
N VAL A 217 -18.79 -5.53 0.07
CA VAL A 217 -20.25 -5.55 0.31
C VAL A 217 -20.87 -6.82 -0.24
N ASP A 218 -20.49 -7.26 -1.44
CA ASP A 218 -21.01 -8.49 -2.05
C ASP A 218 -20.63 -9.72 -1.24
N MET A 219 -19.40 -9.79 -0.74
CA MET A 219 -18.95 -10.83 0.18
C MET A 219 -19.87 -10.98 1.39
N ILE A 220 -20.35 -9.87 1.97
CA ILE A 220 -21.30 -9.91 3.11
C ILE A 220 -22.64 -10.53 2.67
N ALA A 221 -23.09 -10.28 1.46
CA ALA A 221 -24.31 -10.93 0.95
C ALA A 221 -24.13 -12.46 0.84
N VAL A 222 -22.95 -12.91 0.37
CA VAL A 222 -22.62 -14.33 0.29
C VAL A 222 -22.55 -14.97 1.68
N LEU A 223 -21.82 -14.36 2.63
CA LEU A 223 -21.73 -14.85 4.03
C LEU A 223 -23.13 -14.97 4.67
N ARG A 224 -23.97 -13.97 4.46
CA ARG A 224 -25.35 -13.98 4.98
C ARG A 224 -26.18 -15.12 4.39
N ASN A 225 -26.08 -15.38 3.09
CA ASN A 225 -26.76 -16.49 2.43
C ASN A 225 -26.25 -17.84 2.97
N GLY A 226 -24.96 -17.94 3.31
CA GLY A 226 -24.33 -19.08 3.99
C GLY A 226 -24.65 -19.14 5.49
N LYS A 227 -25.50 -18.26 6.04
CA LYS A 227 -25.86 -18.16 7.46
C LYS A 227 -24.67 -17.89 8.40
N VAL A 228 -23.60 -17.30 7.91
CA VAL A 228 -22.48 -16.83 8.73
C VAL A 228 -22.84 -15.46 9.30
N PRO A 229 -22.97 -15.30 10.63
CA PRO A 229 -23.30 -14.02 11.22
C PRO A 229 -22.08 -13.09 11.14
N ALA A 230 -22.16 -12.07 10.29
CA ALA A 230 -21.07 -11.14 10.06
C ALA A 230 -21.59 -9.72 9.82
N VAL A 231 -20.82 -8.74 10.24
CA VAL A 231 -21.04 -7.32 9.95
C VAL A 231 -19.78 -6.73 9.30
N LEU A 232 -19.96 -5.91 8.27
CA LEU A 232 -18.88 -5.16 7.62
C LEU A 232 -18.87 -3.72 8.11
N VAL A 233 -17.73 -3.27 8.63
CA VAL A 233 -17.46 -1.85 8.87
C VAL A 233 -16.64 -1.30 7.73
N VAL A 234 -17.17 -0.29 7.04
CA VAL A 234 -16.50 0.44 5.97
C VAL A 234 -15.90 1.72 6.55
N ALA A 235 -14.59 1.68 6.82
CA ALA A 235 -13.80 2.81 7.32
C ALA A 235 -13.07 3.48 6.15
N GLY A 236 -13.59 4.61 5.71
CA GLY A 236 -13.07 5.38 4.58
C GLY A 236 -14.13 6.20 3.90
N ASP A 237 -13.70 7.04 2.96
CA ASP A 237 -14.56 7.85 2.12
C ASP A 237 -14.04 7.91 0.68
N GLY A 238 -14.87 8.36 -0.25
CA GLY A 238 -14.50 8.48 -1.64
C GLY A 238 -15.69 8.50 -2.60
N THR A 239 -15.38 8.57 -3.90
CA THR A 239 -16.37 8.76 -4.98
C THR A 239 -17.41 7.63 -5.08
N ARG A 240 -17.12 6.45 -4.52
CA ARG A 240 -18.02 5.29 -4.53
C ARG A 240 -18.99 5.25 -3.34
N ARG A 241 -18.92 6.20 -2.39
CA ARG A 241 -19.68 6.18 -1.14
C ARG A 241 -21.19 6.03 -1.35
N ALA A 242 -21.80 6.85 -2.22
CA ALA A 242 -23.24 6.83 -2.45
C ALA A 242 -23.72 5.52 -3.09
N ALA A 243 -23.02 5.07 -4.13
CA ALA A 243 -23.34 3.79 -4.81
C ALA A 243 -23.20 2.60 -3.86
N LEU A 244 -22.16 2.62 -3.01
CA LEU A 244 -21.92 1.57 -2.03
C LEU A 244 -23.01 1.53 -0.94
N ALA A 245 -23.45 2.69 -0.46
CA ALA A 245 -24.55 2.78 0.51
C ALA A 245 -25.86 2.23 -0.05
N TYR A 246 -26.17 2.52 -1.32
CA TYR A 246 -27.34 1.94 -2.00
C TYR A 246 -27.21 0.41 -2.12
N ARG A 247 -26.05 -0.10 -2.54
CA ARG A 247 -25.80 -1.56 -2.64
C ARG A 247 -25.93 -2.28 -1.30
N ALA A 248 -25.52 -1.61 -0.22
CA ALA A 248 -25.51 -2.14 1.14
C ALA A 248 -26.85 -2.02 1.90
N ALA A 249 -27.89 -1.40 1.32
CA ALA A 249 -29.08 -0.94 2.04
C ALA A 249 -29.80 -2.03 2.87
N ARG A 250 -29.71 -3.30 2.47
CA ARG A 250 -30.34 -4.44 3.16
C ARG A 250 -29.34 -5.42 3.77
N LEU A 251 -28.08 -5.02 3.86
CA LEU A 251 -26.99 -5.86 4.35
C LEU A 251 -26.47 -5.33 5.70
N PRO A 252 -25.88 -6.17 6.54
CA PRO A 252 -25.25 -5.76 7.79
C PRO A 252 -23.93 -5.02 7.53
N VAL A 253 -24.03 -3.83 6.95
CA VAL A 253 -22.90 -2.96 6.63
C VAL A 253 -23.03 -1.65 7.40
N ARG A 254 -21.96 -1.22 8.05
CA ARG A 254 -21.86 0.03 8.79
C ARG A 254 -20.79 0.93 8.17
N PHE A 255 -21.13 2.17 7.90
CA PHE A 255 -20.21 3.15 7.35
C PHE A 255 -19.65 4.04 8.45
N ALA A 256 -18.38 3.87 8.80
CA ALA A 256 -17.68 4.69 9.78
C ALA A 256 -17.21 6.04 9.20
N GLY A 257 -17.18 6.16 7.86
CA GLY A 257 -16.61 7.34 7.19
C GLY A 257 -15.09 7.40 7.29
N HIS A 258 -14.52 8.58 6.99
CA HIS A 258 -13.09 8.80 7.15
C HIS A 258 -12.74 8.99 8.63
N ILE A 259 -11.87 8.16 9.15
CA ILE A 259 -11.35 8.25 10.52
C ILE A 259 -9.99 8.93 10.47
N ALA A 260 -9.92 10.18 10.96
CA ALA A 260 -8.70 10.98 10.91
C ALA A 260 -7.69 10.59 12.02
N ASP A 261 -8.18 10.14 13.17
CA ASP A 261 -7.34 9.72 14.29
C ASP A 261 -6.79 8.30 14.05
N ARG A 262 -5.48 8.19 13.96
CA ARG A 262 -4.78 6.91 13.78
C ARG A 262 -4.98 5.93 14.95
N LYS A 263 -5.14 6.45 16.18
CA LYS A 263 -5.41 5.58 17.34
C LYS A 263 -6.81 4.99 17.26
N ALA A 264 -7.80 5.75 16.78
CA ALA A 264 -9.14 5.26 16.54
C ALA A 264 -9.18 4.22 15.39
N VAL A 265 -8.38 4.41 14.33
CA VAL A 265 -8.19 3.38 13.28
C VAL A 265 -7.58 2.13 13.88
N ALA A 266 -6.53 2.24 14.69
CA ALA A 266 -5.87 1.11 15.35
C ALA A 266 -6.83 0.36 16.28
N ALA A 267 -7.67 1.06 17.04
CA ALA A 267 -8.68 0.45 17.90
C ALA A 267 -9.72 -0.35 17.07
N LEU A 268 -10.18 0.21 15.96
CA LEU A 268 -11.11 -0.49 15.05
C LEU A 268 -10.46 -1.74 14.45
N LEU A 269 -9.23 -1.63 13.92
CA LEU A 269 -8.51 -2.75 13.33
C LEU A 269 -8.21 -3.83 14.38
N ALA A 270 -7.74 -3.47 15.57
CA ALA A 270 -7.43 -4.43 16.64
C ALA A 270 -8.68 -5.15 17.17
N SER A 271 -9.86 -4.51 17.10
CA SER A 271 -11.13 -5.08 17.53
C SER A 271 -11.80 -5.96 16.47
N ALA A 272 -11.34 -5.92 15.22
CA ALA A 272 -11.86 -6.73 14.13
C ALA A 272 -11.43 -8.20 14.23
N ASP A 273 -12.20 -9.08 13.61
CA ASP A 273 -11.85 -10.49 13.42
C ASP A 273 -11.06 -10.69 12.13
N VAL A 274 -11.44 -9.96 11.06
CA VAL A 274 -10.80 -10.02 9.74
C VAL A 274 -10.82 -8.64 9.11
N VAL A 275 -9.76 -8.29 8.40
CA VAL A 275 -9.74 -7.14 7.50
C VAL A 275 -9.76 -7.63 6.06
N VAL A 276 -10.51 -6.96 5.17
CA VAL A 276 -10.57 -7.30 3.75
C VAL A 276 -9.99 -6.18 2.88
N ALA A 277 -9.14 -6.55 1.94
CA ALA A 277 -8.47 -5.62 1.03
C ALA A 277 -8.54 -6.12 -0.43
N PRO A 278 -9.71 -5.97 -1.10
CA PRO A 278 -9.96 -6.56 -2.41
C PRO A 278 -9.43 -5.77 -3.61
N GLY A 279 -8.56 -4.79 -3.39
CA GLY A 279 -8.00 -3.96 -4.46
C GLY A 279 -6.86 -4.65 -5.22
N PRO A 280 -7.00 -4.93 -6.54
CA PRO A 280 -6.01 -5.69 -7.31
C PRO A 280 -4.78 -4.86 -7.74
N VAL A 281 -4.78 -3.56 -7.51
CA VAL A 281 -3.68 -2.67 -7.95
C VAL A 281 -2.84 -2.11 -6.81
N GLU A 282 -2.93 -2.72 -5.63
CA GLU A 282 -2.07 -2.38 -4.49
C GLU A 282 -0.62 -2.74 -4.79
N THR A 283 0.28 -1.77 -4.54
CA THR A 283 1.73 -1.97 -4.70
C THR A 283 2.45 -2.25 -3.39
N PHE A 284 1.80 -2.03 -2.24
CA PHE A 284 2.27 -2.38 -0.91
C PHE A 284 1.13 -2.66 0.06
N GLY A 285 0.17 -1.73 0.21
CA GLY A 285 -1.02 -1.92 1.02
C GLY A 285 -0.80 -1.65 2.51
N LEU A 286 -0.42 -0.42 2.87
CA LEU A 286 -0.20 -0.01 4.27
C LEU A 286 -1.39 -0.35 5.19
N SER A 287 -2.64 -0.24 4.73
CA SER A 287 -3.81 -0.56 5.55
C SER A 287 -3.90 -2.05 5.93
N ALA A 288 -3.47 -2.95 5.05
CA ALA A 288 -3.36 -4.36 5.36
C ALA A 288 -2.25 -4.62 6.39
N LEU A 289 -1.10 -3.97 6.22
CA LEU A 289 0.00 -4.06 7.17
C LEU A 289 -0.34 -3.45 8.53
N GLU A 290 -1.12 -2.36 8.58
CA GLU A 290 -1.65 -1.76 9.80
C GLU A 290 -2.61 -2.72 10.53
N ALA A 291 -3.43 -3.48 9.79
CA ALA A 291 -4.27 -4.53 10.36
C ALA A 291 -3.43 -5.66 10.96
N LEU A 292 -2.42 -6.15 10.23
CA LEU A 292 -1.50 -7.17 10.75
C LEU A 292 -0.77 -6.68 12.01
N ALA A 293 -0.35 -5.42 12.06
CA ALA A 293 0.29 -4.83 13.24
C ALA A 293 -0.63 -4.78 14.46
N CYS A 294 -1.94 -4.65 14.24
CA CYS A 294 -2.99 -4.77 15.25
C CYS A 294 -3.30 -6.24 15.63
N GLY A 295 -2.62 -7.20 15.06
CA GLY A 295 -2.87 -8.62 15.24
C GLY A 295 -4.11 -9.13 14.50
N THR A 296 -4.59 -8.44 13.47
CA THR A 296 -5.79 -8.83 12.73
C THR A 296 -5.42 -9.38 11.36
N PRO A 297 -5.80 -10.64 11.05
CA PRO A 297 -5.50 -11.26 9.76
C PRO A 297 -6.27 -10.59 8.62
N VAL A 298 -5.75 -10.75 7.39
CA VAL A 298 -6.27 -10.04 6.22
C VAL A 298 -6.62 -11.02 5.10
N VAL A 299 -7.77 -10.83 4.44
CA VAL A 299 -8.09 -11.45 3.15
C VAL A 299 -7.84 -10.44 2.04
N VAL A 300 -7.07 -10.85 1.02
CA VAL A 300 -6.57 -9.96 -0.03
C VAL A 300 -6.81 -10.51 -1.43
N ASP A 301 -6.81 -9.62 -2.43
CA ASP A 301 -6.80 -10.01 -3.84
C ASP A 301 -5.42 -10.57 -4.22
N GLU A 302 -5.39 -11.77 -4.82
CA GLU A 302 -4.14 -12.45 -5.21
C GLU A 302 -3.37 -11.74 -6.33
N HIS A 303 -4.04 -10.88 -7.11
CA HIS A 303 -3.46 -10.14 -8.23
C HIS A 303 -2.84 -8.79 -7.80
N SER A 304 -2.48 -8.65 -6.54
CA SER A 304 -1.86 -7.43 -5.98
C SER A 304 -0.51 -7.74 -5.31
N ALA A 305 0.15 -6.71 -4.76
CA ALA A 305 1.33 -6.91 -3.93
C ALA A 305 1.02 -7.49 -2.54
N LEU A 306 -0.25 -7.53 -2.16
CA LEU A 306 -0.65 -7.91 -0.80
C LEU A 306 -0.28 -9.35 -0.41
N PRO A 307 -0.34 -10.37 -1.29
CA PRO A 307 0.14 -11.72 -0.96
C PRO A 307 1.58 -11.72 -0.45
N GLU A 308 2.46 -10.91 -1.07
CA GLU A 308 3.85 -10.73 -0.62
C GLU A 308 3.92 -10.08 0.76
N VAL A 309 3.08 -9.10 1.05
CA VAL A 309 3.08 -8.35 2.31
C VAL A 309 2.50 -9.16 3.46
N ILE A 310 1.37 -9.85 3.25
CA ILE A 310 0.70 -10.58 4.31
C ILE A 310 1.37 -11.93 4.64
N GLY A 311 1.97 -12.61 3.66
CA GLY A 311 2.55 -13.94 3.85
C GLY A 311 1.54 -14.92 4.44
N GLU A 312 1.93 -15.64 5.49
CA GLU A 312 1.09 -16.62 6.19
C GLU A 312 0.07 -16.00 7.18
N ALA A 313 0.10 -14.68 7.33
CA ALA A 313 -0.77 -13.95 8.26
C ALA A 313 -2.12 -13.55 7.65
N GLY A 314 -2.47 -14.13 6.51
CA GLY A 314 -3.72 -13.88 5.81
C GLY A 314 -3.95 -14.86 4.68
N ILE A 315 -5.02 -14.66 3.92
CA ILE A 315 -5.38 -15.51 2.78
C ILE A 315 -5.50 -14.64 1.53
N ALA A 316 -4.81 -15.05 0.47
CA ALA A 316 -4.90 -14.44 -0.84
C ALA A 316 -5.83 -15.28 -1.74
N VAL A 317 -6.80 -14.61 -2.39
CA VAL A 317 -7.83 -15.29 -3.19
C VAL A 317 -8.15 -14.49 -4.46
N PRO A 318 -8.74 -15.15 -5.47
CA PRO A 318 -9.31 -14.45 -6.62
C PRO A 318 -10.28 -13.34 -6.21
N GLY A 319 -10.27 -12.23 -6.94
CA GLY A 319 -11.09 -11.04 -6.65
C GLY A 319 -12.58 -11.25 -6.93
N THR A 320 -13.22 -12.24 -6.30
CA THR A 320 -14.67 -12.51 -6.34
C THR A 320 -15.27 -12.49 -4.93
N ALA A 321 -16.55 -12.20 -4.82
CA ALA A 321 -17.25 -12.13 -3.53
C ALA A 321 -17.27 -13.50 -2.84
N GLU A 322 -17.47 -14.55 -3.62
CA GLU A 322 -17.51 -15.94 -3.18
C GLU A 322 -16.15 -16.36 -2.59
N ALA A 323 -15.05 -16.12 -3.32
CA ALA A 323 -13.71 -16.49 -2.86
C ALA A 323 -13.33 -15.75 -1.56
N PHE A 324 -13.69 -14.46 -1.44
CA PHE A 324 -13.51 -13.70 -0.20
C PHE A 324 -14.36 -14.23 0.96
N ALA A 325 -15.61 -14.62 0.71
CA ALA A 325 -16.48 -15.20 1.73
C ALA A 325 -15.98 -16.57 2.19
N ASP A 326 -15.51 -17.41 1.26
CA ASP A 326 -14.91 -18.71 1.56
C ASP A 326 -13.64 -18.56 2.39
N ALA A 327 -12.77 -17.60 2.04
CA ALA A 327 -11.56 -17.30 2.80
C ALA A 327 -11.89 -16.85 4.24
N VAL A 328 -12.88 -15.96 4.42
CA VAL A 328 -13.34 -15.55 5.76
C VAL A 328 -13.88 -16.78 6.52
N SER A 329 -14.68 -17.63 5.87
CA SER A 329 -15.20 -18.85 6.48
C SER A 329 -14.11 -19.85 6.86
N GLN A 330 -13.04 -19.94 6.07
CA GLN A 330 -11.85 -20.72 6.38
C GLN A 330 -11.08 -20.15 7.58
N MET A 331 -10.94 -18.80 7.65
CA MET A 331 -10.24 -18.16 8.77
C MET A 331 -10.85 -18.45 10.12
N ILE A 332 -12.15 -18.53 10.22
CA ILE A 332 -12.85 -18.79 11.49
C ILE A 332 -12.70 -20.24 11.97
N GLN A 333 -12.22 -21.16 11.14
CA GLN A 333 -11.92 -22.54 11.54
C GLN A 333 -10.63 -22.66 12.37
N ARG A 334 -9.74 -21.66 12.28
CA ARG A 334 -8.51 -21.63 13.07
C ARG A 334 -8.72 -20.74 14.30
N PRO A 335 -8.11 -21.09 15.46
CA PRO A 335 -8.17 -20.27 16.66
C PRO A 335 -7.75 -18.82 16.41
N ARG A 336 -8.54 -17.90 16.94
CA ARG A 336 -8.31 -16.44 16.74
C ARG A 336 -6.91 -16.02 17.21
N ASP A 337 -6.43 -16.55 18.32
CA ASP A 337 -5.14 -16.17 18.89
C ASP A 337 -3.96 -16.61 18.02
N GLU A 338 -4.08 -17.72 17.28
CA GLU A 338 -3.06 -18.14 16.31
C GLU A 338 -2.96 -17.12 15.16
N TRP A 339 -4.10 -16.69 14.60
CA TRP A 339 -4.11 -15.66 13.58
C TRP A 339 -3.53 -14.35 14.08
N ARG A 340 -3.86 -13.95 15.32
CA ARG A 340 -3.36 -12.72 15.93
C ARG A 340 -1.85 -12.75 16.11
N ALA A 341 -1.31 -13.86 16.55
CA ALA A 341 0.13 -14.06 16.70
C ALA A 341 0.86 -14.01 15.36
N LEU A 342 0.35 -14.72 14.33
CA LEU A 342 0.91 -14.70 12.97
C LEU A 342 0.87 -13.30 12.37
N ALA A 343 -0.26 -12.60 12.50
CA ALA A 343 -0.44 -11.24 11.98
C ALA A 343 0.58 -10.27 12.60
N ARG A 344 0.69 -10.27 13.93
CA ARG A 344 1.65 -9.41 14.64
C ARG A 344 3.10 -9.74 14.27
N ALA A 345 3.49 -11.00 14.31
CA ALA A 345 4.84 -11.45 13.95
C ALA A 345 5.21 -11.07 12.51
N ARG A 346 4.24 -11.13 11.59
CA ARG A 346 4.44 -10.70 10.21
C ARG A 346 4.69 -9.20 10.11
N ALA A 347 3.88 -8.38 10.79
CA ALA A 347 4.02 -6.92 10.77
C ALA A 347 5.35 -6.43 11.37
N GLU A 348 5.86 -7.11 12.39
CA GLU A 348 7.13 -6.77 13.04
C GLU A 348 8.34 -6.85 12.11
N ARG A 349 8.20 -7.54 10.97
CA ARG A 349 9.23 -7.58 9.92
C ARG A 349 9.29 -6.31 9.07
N TYR A 350 8.33 -5.39 9.25
CA TYR A 350 8.18 -4.17 8.47
C TYR A 350 8.23 -2.94 9.38
N SER A 351 9.39 -2.52 9.80
CA SER A 351 9.57 -1.30 10.61
C SER A 351 9.90 -0.09 9.73
N TRP A 352 9.48 1.11 10.15
CA TRP A 352 9.92 2.35 9.49
C TRP A 352 11.41 2.58 9.60
N ALA A 353 12.06 2.12 10.68
CA ALA A 353 13.51 2.20 10.81
C ALA A 353 14.22 1.45 9.67
N HIS A 354 13.77 0.24 9.37
CA HIS A 354 14.31 -0.58 8.28
C HIS A 354 14.04 0.04 6.88
N ALA A 355 12.83 0.59 6.69
CA ALA A 355 12.47 1.30 5.47
C ALA A 355 13.39 2.51 5.26
N VAL A 356 13.58 3.34 6.30
CA VAL A 356 14.44 4.53 6.25
C VAL A 356 15.89 4.15 5.91
N GLU A 357 16.44 3.11 6.54
CA GLU A 357 17.79 2.60 6.25
C GLU A 357 17.91 2.19 4.78
N GLY A 358 16.97 1.42 4.26
CA GLY A 358 16.95 1.00 2.86
C GLY A 358 16.84 2.18 1.87
N PHE A 359 16.03 3.17 2.18
CA PHE A 359 15.90 4.39 1.38
C PHE A 359 17.17 5.24 1.42
N LEU A 360 17.81 5.40 2.59
CA LEU A 360 19.09 6.08 2.73
C LEU A 360 20.21 5.37 1.95
N HIS A 361 20.23 4.03 2.01
CA HIS A 361 21.16 3.24 1.20
C HIS A 361 20.90 3.46 -0.31
N ALA A 362 19.64 3.49 -0.75
CA ALA A 362 19.29 3.79 -2.14
C ALA A 362 19.72 5.21 -2.56
N HIS A 363 19.75 6.17 -1.64
CA HIS A 363 20.34 7.49 -1.85
C HIS A 363 21.88 7.49 -1.89
N GLY A 364 22.55 6.37 -1.57
CA GLY A 364 23.97 6.27 -1.46
C GLY A 364 24.53 6.94 -0.19
N ALA A 365 23.74 6.99 0.87
CA ALA A 365 24.21 7.35 2.20
C ALA A 365 25.00 6.20 2.81
N GLU A 366 26.03 6.51 3.60
CA GLU A 366 26.71 5.50 4.39
C GLU A 366 25.77 4.94 5.47
N PRO A 367 25.89 3.61 5.79
CA PRO A 367 25.04 3.02 6.83
C PRO A 367 25.26 3.73 8.18
N VAL A 368 24.17 4.06 8.88
CA VAL A 368 24.24 4.54 10.25
C VAL A 368 24.40 3.31 11.17
N PRO A 369 25.50 3.15 11.90
CA PRO A 369 25.83 1.91 12.64
C PRO A 369 24.77 1.46 13.66
N SER A 370 23.91 2.35 14.13
CA SER A 370 22.89 2.08 15.15
C SER A 370 21.61 1.41 14.62
N LEU A 371 21.43 1.27 13.30
CA LEU A 371 20.25 0.69 12.68
C LEU A 371 20.46 -0.75 12.17
N ILE A 372 21.68 -1.28 12.24
CA ILE A 372 22.00 -2.62 11.74
C ILE A 372 21.51 -3.67 12.72
N ARG A 373 20.33 -4.23 12.51
CA ARG A 373 19.92 -5.53 13.03
C ARG A 373 20.05 -6.58 11.91
N PRO A 374 20.45 -7.83 12.25
CA PRO A 374 20.78 -8.84 11.24
C PRO A 374 19.61 -9.12 10.30
N ALA A 375 19.93 -9.27 9.02
CA ALA A 375 18.98 -9.62 7.98
C ALA A 375 18.26 -10.93 8.32
N VAL A 376 16.95 -10.90 8.29
CA VAL A 376 16.11 -12.11 8.45
C VAL A 376 16.35 -13.04 7.25
N PRO A 377 16.65 -14.34 7.46
CA PRO A 377 16.89 -15.29 6.38
C PRO A 377 15.70 -15.34 5.42
N ARG A 378 15.97 -15.36 4.12
CA ARG A 378 14.93 -15.56 3.10
C ARG A 378 14.26 -16.92 3.32
N PRO A 379 12.93 -17.04 3.28
CA PRO A 379 12.28 -18.35 3.32
C PRO A 379 12.75 -19.20 2.16
N ARG A 380 13.10 -20.45 2.43
CA ARG A 380 13.41 -21.41 1.36
C ARG A 380 12.17 -21.61 0.48
N PRO A 381 12.33 -21.73 -0.85
CA PRO A 381 11.22 -22.08 -1.71
C PRO A 381 10.60 -23.40 -1.24
N VAL A 382 9.30 -23.41 -1.03
CA VAL A 382 8.55 -24.65 -0.76
C VAL A 382 8.59 -25.47 -2.05
N ALA A 383 9.17 -26.64 -2.01
CA ALA A 383 9.16 -27.57 -3.13
C ALA A 383 7.70 -27.98 -3.45
N PRO A 384 7.35 -28.07 -4.74
CA PRO A 384 6.01 -28.54 -5.12
C PRO A 384 5.79 -29.97 -4.57
N PRO A 385 4.56 -30.33 -4.19
CA PRO A 385 4.27 -31.67 -3.69
C PRO A 385 4.67 -32.70 -4.73
N THR A 386 5.51 -33.64 -4.32
CA THR A 386 5.87 -34.83 -5.10
C THR A 386 4.62 -35.64 -5.38
N ARG A 387 4.31 -35.85 -6.65
CA ARG A 387 3.31 -36.84 -7.04
C ARG A 387 3.77 -38.20 -6.53
N GLY A 388 2.94 -38.81 -5.69
CA GLY A 388 3.15 -40.19 -5.24
C GLY A 388 3.17 -41.15 -6.43
N PRO A 389 3.90 -42.29 -6.32
CA PRO A 389 3.97 -43.27 -7.38
C PRO A 389 2.71 -44.11 -7.46
N GLY A 390 2.15 -44.24 -8.67
CA GLY A 390 1.55 -45.46 -9.17
C GLY A 390 0.12 -45.79 -8.71
N ALA A 391 -0.79 -45.65 -9.63
CA ALA A 391 -1.84 -46.61 -9.85
C ALA A 391 -1.90 -46.84 -11.39
N ASP A 392 -1.09 -47.79 -11.81
CA ASP A 392 -1.22 -48.44 -13.14
C ASP A 392 -2.27 -49.50 -13.03
N GLU A 393 -2.96 -49.69 -14.18
CA GLU A 393 -3.69 -50.87 -14.64
C GLU A 393 -5.01 -51.26 -13.95
N ALA A 394 -6.10 -50.89 -14.63
CA ALA A 394 -7.24 -51.81 -14.76
C ALA A 394 -7.98 -51.53 -16.08
N GLY A 395 -7.76 -52.41 -17.05
CA GLY A 395 -8.62 -53.05 -18.00
C GLY A 395 -9.76 -52.28 -18.67
N ALA A 396 -9.59 -51.95 -19.95
CA ALA A 396 -10.73 -51.67 -20.83
C ALA A 396 -11.44 -52.94 -21.26
N PRO A 397 -12.78 -53.06 -21.21
CA PRO A 397 -13.51 -54.07 -21.95
C PRO A 397 -13.76 -53.62 -23.38
N ARG A 398 -13.34 -54.46 -24.34
CA ARG A 398 -13.82 -54.43 -25.72
C ARG A 398 -15.29 -54.87 -25.73
N TYR A 399 -16.13 -54.14 -26.41
CA TYR A 399 -17.36 -54.63 -27.01
C TYR A 399 -17.39 -54.28 -28.49
N ALA A 400 -17.85 -55.30 -29.22
CA ALA A 400 -17.96 -55.42 -30.65
C ALA A 400 -18.93 -54.41 -31.30
#